data_c23664dec199875f27015adb267c5786
#
_entry.id   c23664dec199875f27015adb267c5786
#
_cell.length_a   1.000
_cell.length_b   1.000
_cell.length_c   1.000
_cell.angle_alpha   90.00
_cell.angle_beta   90.00
_cell.angle_gamma   90.00
#
_symmetry.space_group_name_H-M   'P 1'
#
loop_
_entity.id
_entity.type
_entity.pdbx_description
1 polymer ?
#
loop_
_entity_poly.entity_id
_entity_poly.type
_entity_poly.pdbx_seq_one_letter_code
_entity_poly.pdbx_strand_id
1 'polypeptide(L)'
;MREAFVMTDPETVRLPPHWDELAEFMKTLPAWKNHRLEWVARTGSTSDDLKSDWKGTPGAARLRVAGYQSAGRGQRGRHWITAPGDGLLFSFSWDWPHPDSAWEIPFRAGLAVRDALVPFVDDGLSLWLKWPNDLCAGAGKLAGILVESTWVDGALKIIAGIGI
;
A
#
# COMPACT_ATOMS: atom_id res chain seq x y z
N MET A 1 -17.36 23.02 18.87
CA MET A 1 -16.55 23.73 17.87
C MET A 1 -16.00 22.68 16.92
N ARG A 2 -16.42 22.64 15.67
CA ARG A 2 -15.80 21.73 14.66
C ARG A 2 -14.49 22.43 14.26
N GLU A 3 -13.36 21.81 14.57
CA GLU A 3 -12.08 22.27 14.03
C GLU A 3 -12.18 22.19 12.51
N ALA A 4 -11.87 23.31 11.86
CA ALA A 4 -11.81 23.38 10.41
C ALA A 4 -10.68 22.46 9.95
N PHE A 5 -11.02 21.42 9.22
CA PHE A 5 -10.07 20.54 8.58
C PHE A 5 -9.25 21.38 7.59
N VAL A 6 -8.03 21.71 7.94
CA VAL A 6 -7.12 22.43 7.04
C VAL A 6 -6.70 21.42 5.98
N MET A 7 -7.29 21.51 4.80
CA MET A 7 -6.83 20.74 3.64
C MET A 7 -5.41 21.21 3.29
N THR A 8 -4.43 20.37 3.54
CA THR A 8 -3.08 20.59 3.04
C THR A 8 -3.09 20.57 1.51
N ASP A 9 -2.47 21.56 0.89
CA ASP A 9 -2.32 21.63 -0.56
C ASP A 9 -1.55 20.40 -1.05
N PRO A 10 -2.07 19.65 -2.05
CA PRO A 10 -1.37 18.51 -2.64
C PRO A 10 0.04 18.82 -3.14
N GLU A 11 0.34 20.08 -3.47
CA GLU A 11 1.66 20.51 -3.90
C GLU A 11 2.65 20.67 -2.72
N THR A 12 2.17 20.69 -1.48
CA THR A 12 3.01 20.82 -0.28
C THR A 12 3.40 19.49 0.35
N VAL A 13 2.93 18.36 -0.18
CA VAL A 13 3.27 17.03 0.33
C VAL A 13 4.76 16.77 0.12
N ARG A 14 5.49 16.65 1.23
CA ARG A 14 6.94 16.44 1.24
C ARG A 14 7.30 14.99 1.50
N LEU A 15 8.53 14.64 1.12
CA LEU A 15 9.15 13.38 1.49
C LEU A 15 9.05 13.21 3.02
N PRO A 16 8.59 12.04 3.52
CA PRO A 16 8.55 11.79 4.96
C PRO A 16 9.94 11.94 5.58
N PRO A 17 10.05 12.46 6.81
CA PRO A 17 11.31 12.48 7.52
C PRO A 17 11.88 11.06 7.60
N HIS A 18 13.21 10.94 7.54
CA HIS A 18 13.91 9.64 7.56
C HIS A 18 13.63 8.69 6.38
N TRP A 19 13.04 9.19 5.28
CA TRP A 19 12.81 8.36 4.10
C TRP A 19 14.09 7.75 3.52
N ASP A 20 15.16 8.54 3.45
CA ASP A 20 16.44 8.07 2.93
C ASP A 20 17.05 6.99 3.85
N GLU A 21 16.92 7.15 5.16
CA GLU A 21 17.34 6.15 6.14
C GLU A 21 16.54 4.85 5.99
N LEU A 22 15.22 4.95 5.82
CA LEU A 22 14.36 3.82 5.55
C LEU A 22 14.75 3.12 4.24
N ALA A 23 14.98 3.89 3.18
CA ALA A 23 15.35 3.33 1.88
C ALA A 23 16.70 2.60 1.94
N GLU A 24 17.70 3.14 2.64
CA GLU A 24 18.98 2.48 2.86
C GLU A 24 18.83 1.24 3.75
N PHE A 25 18.06 1.32 4.84
CA PHE A 25 17.77 0.16 5.68
C PHE A 25 17.12 -0.97 4.87
N MET A 26 16.11 -0.65 4.04
CA MET A 26 15.44 -1.66 3.22
C MET A 26 16.41 -2.40 2.28
N LYS A 27 17.41 -1.71 1.73
CA LYS A 27 18.45 -2.32 0.88
C LYS A 27 19.33 -3.34 1.64
N THR A 28 19.45 -3.21 2.96
CA THR A 28 20.22 -4.16 3.79
C THR A 28 19.49 -5.48 4.01
N LEU A 29 18.15 -5.49 3.84
CA LEU A 29 17.35 -6.68 4.03
C LEU A 29 17.58 -7.66 2.86
N PRO A 30 17.94 -8.94 3.12
CA PRO A 30 18.18 -9.92 2.05
C PRO A 30 16.99 -10.06 1.08
N ALA A 31 15.76 -9.96 1.60
CA ALA A 31 14.53 -10.01 0.82
C ALA A 31 14.34 -8.81 -0.12
N TRP A 32 15.08 -7.70 0.11
CA TRP A 32 14.94 -6.45 -0.65
C TRP A 32 16.16 -6.08 -1.50
N LYS A 33 17.24 -6.86 -1.45
CA LYS A 33 18.52 -6.53 -2.11
C LYS A 33 18.39 -6.18 -3.60
N ASN A 34 17.42 -6.77 -4.31
CA ASN A 34 17.17 -6.57 -5.74
C ASN A 34 15.82 -5.87 -6.01
N HIS A 35 15.22 -5.24 -5.00
CA HIS A 35 13.90 -4.65 -5.08
C HIS A 35 13.98 -3.13 -5.18
N ARG A 36 12.92 -2.50 -5.69
CA ARG A 36 12.84 -1.05 -5.84
C ARG A 36 11.84 -0.48 -4.84
N LEU A 37 12.32 0.49 -4.07
CA LEU A 37 11.51 1.34 -3.21
C LEU A 37 11.47 2.75 -3.82
N GLU A 38 10.29 3.25 -4.08
CA GLU A 38 10.10 4.56 -4.69
C GLU A 38 9.03 5.36 -3.94
N TRP A 39 9.33 6.62 -3.67
CA TRP A 39 8.38 7.58 -3.11
C TRP A 39 8.05 8.66 -4.14
N VAL A 40 6.78 9.08 -4.16
CA VAL A 40 6.31 10.21 -4.96
C VAL A 40 5.41 11.10 -4.10
N ALA A 41 5.54 12.41 -4.25
CA ALA A 41 4.69 13.36 -3.52
C ALA A 41 3.21 13.18 -3.92
N ARG A 42 2.96 12.99 -5.23
CA ARG A 42 1.63 12.86 -5.80
C ARG A 42 1.61 11.89 -6.96
N THR A 43 0.56 11.10 -7.05
CA THR A 43 0.25 10.27 -8.22
C THR A 43 -1.26 10.16 -8.44
N GLY A 44 -1.68 9.58 -9.54
CA GLY A 44 -3.05 9.12 -9.74
C GLY A 44 -3.37 7.96 -8.82
N SER A 45 -2.58 6.90 -8.89
CA SER A 45 -2.71 5.69 -8.07
C SER A 45 -1.39 4.94 -8.04
N THR A 46 -0.89 4.59 -6.86
CA THR A 46 0.32 3.78 -6.70
C THR A 46 0.23 2.42 -7.37
N SER A 47 -0.97 1.82 -7.42
CA SER A 47 -1.22 0.56 -8.12
C SER A 47 -1.14 0.71 -9.63
N ASP A 48 -1.66 1.81 -10.19
CA ASP A 48 -1.61 2.06 -11.63
C ASP A 48 -0.19 2.41 -12.08
N ASP A 49 0.59 3.12 -11.26
CA ASP A 49 2.01 3.35 -11.51
C ASP A 49 2.75 2.02 -11.68
N LEU A 50 2.57 1.09 -10.73
CA LEU A 50 3.23 -0.21 -10.79
C LEU A 50 2.74 -1.07 -11.98
N LYS A 51 1.47 -0.93 -12.40
CA LYS A 51 0.95 -1.60 -13.59
C LYS A 51 1.61 -1.12 -14.86
N SER A 52 1.82 0.19 -15.00
CA SER A 52 2.45 0.77 -16.18
C SER A 52 3.89 0.28 -16.36
N ASP A 53 4.56 -0.04 -15.27
CA ASP A 53 5.95 -0.47 -15.21
C ASP A 53 6.14 -2.01 -15.19
N TRP A 54 5.08 -2.79 -15.41
CA TRP A 54 5.14 -4.25 -15.33
C TRP A 54 6.08 -4.93 -16.33
N LYS A 55 6.49 -4.23 -17.37
CA LYS A 55 7.50 -4.69 -18.34
C LYS A 55 8.94 -4.58 -17.78
N GLY A 56 9.10 -4.24 -16.52
CA GLY A 56 10.40 -4.15 -15.85
C GLY A 56 11.06 -5.51 -15.59
N THR A 57 12.14 -5.50 -14.80
CA THR A 57 12.97 -6.69 -14.50
C THR A 57 12.12 -7.83 -13.93
N PRO A 58 12.07 -9.01 -14.60
CA PRO A 58 11.37 -10.16 -14.07
C PRO A 58 11.88 -10.55 -12.68
N GLY A 59 10.97 -10.92 -11.79
CA GLY A 59 11.30 -11.38 -10.43
C GLY A 59 11.63 -10.28 -9.42
N ALA A 60 11.74 -9.01 -9.83
CA ALA A 60 11.98 -7.91 -8.90
C ALA A 60 10.66 -7.43 -8.28
N ALA A 61 10.57 -7.47 -6.96
CA ALA A 61 9.47 -6.81 -6.25
C ALA A 61 9.68 -5.28 -6.22
N ARG A 62 8.58 -4.54 -6.22
CA ARG A 62 8.60 -3.08 -6.23
C ARG A 62 7.61 -2.54 -5.21
N LEU A 63 8.02 -1.53 -4.48
CA LEU A 63 7.19 -0.77 -3.56
C LEU A 63 7.11 0.68 -4.03
N ARG A 64 5.90 1.15 -4.30
CA ARG A 64 5.60 2.55 -4.60
C ARG A 64 4.81 3.14 -3.44
N VAL A 65 5.33 4.20 -2.84
CA VAL A 65 4.67 4.96 -1.77
C VAL A 65 4.31 6.34 -2.29
N ALA A 66 3.16 6.87 -1.92
CA ALA A 66 2.72 8.20 -2.32
C ALA A 66 2.24 9.01 -1.11
N GLY A 67 2.57 10.30 -1.11
CA GLY A 67 2.02 11.25 -0.15
C GLY A 67 0.56 11.62 -0.43
N TYR A 68 0.12 11.49 -1.68
CA TYR A 68 -1.25 11.75 -2.11
C TYR A 68 -1.61 10.97 -3.38
N GLN A 69 -2.85 10.49 -3.44
CA GLN A 69 -3.44 9.89 -4.64
C GLN A 69 -4.67 10.69 -5.11
N SER A 70 -4.64 11.20 -6.35
CA SER A 70 -5.77 11.93 -6.94
C SER A 70 -6.87 11.03 -7.52
N ALA A 71 -6.56 9.76 -7.76
CA ALA A 71 -7.46 8.75 -8.32
C ALA A 71 -7.28 7.41 -7.60
N GLY A 72 -7.15 7.44 -6.25
CA GLY A 72 -7.02 6.24 -5.43
C GLY A 72 -8.18 5.28 -5.65
N ARG A 73 -7.90 3.98 -5.73
CA ARG A 73 -8.89 2.96 -6.09
C ARG A 73 -9.19 2.01 -4.92
N GLY A 74 -10.46 1.64 -4.82
CA GLY A 74 -10.96 0.57 -3.98
C GLY A 74 -11.61 -0.53 -4.80
N GLN A 75 -12.11 -1.56 -4.14
CA GLN A 75 -12.83 -2.66 -4.79
C GLN A 75 -14.13 -2.17 -5.47
N ARG A 76 -14.52 -2.85 -6.56
CA ARG A 76 -15.80 -2.62 -7.27
C ARG A 76 -15.96 -1.18 -7.77
N GLY A 77 -14.87 -0.56 -8.23
CA GLY A 77 -14.89 0.80 -8.77
C GLY A 77 -15.05 1.91 -7.73
N ARG A 78 -14.97 1.60 -6.44
CA ARG A 78 -14.98 2.63 -5.38
C ARG A 78 -13.67 3.41 -5.39
N HIS A 79 -13.74 4.66 -4.93
CA HIS A 79 -12.57 5.49 -4.74
C HIS A 79 -12.00 5.33 -3.33
N TRP A 80 -10.67 5.37 -3.23
CA TRP A 80 -9.95 5.59 -1.97
C TRP A 80 -9.62 7.07 -1.88
N ILE A 81 -10.13 7.73 -0.85
CA ILE A 81 -9.97 9.17 -0.65
C ILE A 81 -9.24 9.39 0.66
N THR A 82 -8.15 10.15 0.62
CA THR A 82 -7.35 10.56 1.77
C THR A 82 -6.90 11.99 1.51
N ALA A 83 -6.91 12.85 2.51
CA ALA A 83 -6.32 14.16 2.37
C ALA A 83 -4.79 14.06 2.16
N PRO A 84 -4.16 15.02 1.49
CA PRO A 84 -2.73 15.01 1.26
C PRO A 84 -1.95 14.94 2.57
N GLY A 85 -1.10 13.92 2.71
CA GLY A 85 -0.27 13.70 3.90
C GLY A 85 -0.96 13.03 5.10
N ASP A 86 -2.27 12.78 5.04
CA ASP A 86 -3.04 12.22 6.16
C ASP A 86 -3.12 10.68 6.16
N GLY A 87 -2.46 10.03 5.22
CA GLY A 87 -2.53 8.58 5.12
C GLY A 87 -1.26 7.96 4.59
N LEU A 88 -1.04 6.70 4.92
CA LEU A 88 0.00 5.89 4.33
C LEU A 88 -0.56 5.16 3.10
N LEU A 89 -0.13 5.61 1.92
CA LEU A 89 -0.62 5.13 0.63
C LEU A 89 0.51 4.43 -0.12
N PHE A 90 0.40 3.13 -0.30
CA PHE A 90 1.42 2.38 -1.02
C PHE A 90 0.88 1.19 -1.78
N SER A 91 1.65 0.74 -2.76
CA SER A 91 1.40 -0.50 -3.47
C SER A 91 2.69 -1.30 -3.61
N PHE A 92 2.53 -2.60 -3.45
CA PHE A 92 3.60 -3.57 -3.59
C PHE A 92 3.31 -4.51 -4.76
N SER A 93 4.29 -4.72 -5.65
CA SER A 93 4.15 -5.65 -6.78
C SER A 93 5.26 -6.69 -6.79
N TRP A 94 4.91 -7.93 -7.17
CA TRP A 94 5.84 -9.05 -7.28
C TRP A 94 5.29 -10.15 -8.18
N ASP A 95 6.16 -11.08 -8.56
CA ASP A 95 5.78 -12.31 -9.25
C ASP A 95 5.33 -13.35 -8.24
N TRP A 96 4.14 -13.93 -8.45
CA TRP A 96 3.58 -14.94 -7.57
C TRP A 96 3.74 -16.34 -8.17
N PRO A 97 4.55 -17.23 -7.55
CA PRO A 97 4.87 -18.54 -8.12
C PRO A 97 3.77 -19.60 -7.95
N HIS A 98 2.71 -19.29 -7.16
CA HIS A 98 1.68 -20.25 -6.79
C HIS A 98 0.27 -19.75 -7.18
N PRO A 99 -0.10 -19.77 -8.47
CA PRO A 99 -1.36 -19.18 -8.95
C PRO A 99 -2.60 -19.67 -8.20
N ASP A 100 -2.63 -20.95 -7.83
CA ASP A 100 -3.77 -21.59 -7.16
C ASP A 100 -4.05 -21.04 -5.76
N SER A 101 -3.05 -20.40 -5.14
CA SER A 101 -3.16 -19.79 -3.81
C SER A 101 -3.20 -18.25 -3.84
N ALA A 102 -3.31 -17.62 -5.01
CA ALA A 102 -3.35 -16.17 -5.14
C ALA A 102 -4.55 -15.52 -4.40
N TRP A 103 -5.62 -16.26 -4.20
CA TRP A 103 -6.80 -15.83 -3.45
C TRP A 103 -6.52 -15.55 -1.97
N GLU A 104 -5.45 -16.12 -1.40
CA GLU A 104 -5.06 -15.90 -0.01
C GLU A 104 -4.38 -14.53 0.20
N ILE A 105 -3.87 -13.90 -0.86
CA ILE A 105 -3.03 -12.71 -0.77
C ILE A 105 -3.72 -11.54 -0.06
N PRO A 106 -5.00 -11.21 -0.32
CA PRO A 106 -5.67 -10.13 0.41
C PRO A 106 -5.69 -10.36 1.93
N PHE A 107 -5.92 -11.60 2.33
CA PHE A 107 -5.96 -11.98 3.74
C PHE A 107 -4.56 -11.95 4.37
N ARG A 108 -3.55 -12.50 3.69
CA ARG A 108 -2.14 -12.46 4.14
C ARG A 108 -1.64 -11.01 4.27
N ALA A 109 -1.94 -10.15 3.30
CA ALA A 109 -1.62 -8.73 3.37
C ALA A 109 -2.33 -8.05 4.54
N GLY A 110 -3.59 -8.37 4.78
CA GLY A 110 -4.36 -7.85 5.91
C GLY A 110 -3.76 -8.23 7.27
N LEU A 111 -3.33 -9.48 7.44
CA LEU A 111 -2.64 -9.94 8.64
C LEU A 111 -1.31 -9.21 8.83
N ALA A 112 -0.51 -9.09 7.77
CA ALA A 112 0.77 -8.40 7.84
C ALA A 112 0.61 -6.91 8.23
N VAL A 113 -0.37 -6.22 7.64
CA VAL A 113 -0.68 -4.81 8.00
C VAL A 113 -1.16 -4.71 9.45
N ARG A 114 -2.05 -5.62 9.89
CA ARG A 114 -2.50 -5.66 11.29
C ARG A 114 -1.33 -5.83 12.24
N ASP A 115 -0.48 -6.82 12.01
CA ASP A 115 0.64 -7.14 12.89
C ASP A 115 1.66 -6.00 12.94
N ALA A 116 1.89 -5.31 11.80
CA ALA A 116 2.72 -4.13 11.75
C ALA A 116 2.15 -2.92 12.51
N LEU A 117 0.83 -2.81 12.61
CA LEU A 117 0.16 -1.67 13.28
C LEU A 117 -0.09 -1.90 14.77
N VAL A 118 -0.14 -3.15 15.24
CA VAL A 118 -0.36 -3.47 16.67
C VAL A 118 0.51 -2.65 17.63
N PRO A 119 1.83 -2.44 17.37
CA PRO A 119 2.66 -1.65 18.28
C PRO A 119 2.33 -0.16 18.36
N PHE A 120 1.49 0.35 17.45
CA PHE A 120 1.15 1.77 17.34
C PHE A 120 -0.28 2.10 17.74
N VAL A 121 -1.03 1.13 18.24
CA VAL A 121 -2.40 1.33 18.73
C VAL A 121 -2.45 1.22 20.25
N ASP A 122 -3.38 1.97 20.86
CA ASP A 122 -3.57 1.96 22.30
C ASP A 122 -4.03 0.60 22.85
N ASP A 123 -3.63 0.29 24.09
CA ASP A 123 -3.95 -0.94 24.82
C ASP A 123 -5.43 -1.15 24.95
N GLY A 124 -6.26 -1.21 24.36
CA GLY A 124 -7.74 -1.39 24.43
C GLY A 124 -8.40 -1.29 23.08
N LEU A 125 -7.64 -0.90 22.05
CA LEU A 125 -8.14 -0.81 20.69
C LEU A 125 -7.89 -2.11 19.94
N SER A 126 -8.94 -2.87 19.68
CA SER A 126 -8.83 -4.10 18.91
C SER A 126 -8.69 -3.82 17.42
N LEU A 127 -7.64 -4.37 16.80
CA LEU A 127 -7.49 -4.46 15.34
C LEU A 127 -8.05 -5.81 14.86
N TRP A 128 -8.98 -5.77 13.92
CA TRP A 128 -9.59 -6.96 13.36
C TRP A 128 -9.79 -6.87 11.85
N LEU A 129 -9.71 -8.01 11.19
CA LEU A 129 -9.89 -8.10 9.76
C LEU A 129 -11.36 -8.31 9.40
N LYS A 130 -11.90 -7.38 8.64
CA LYS A 130 -13.20 -7.54 7.99
C LYS A 130 -12.98 -8.11 6.60
N TRP A 131 -13.36 -9.37 6.47
CA TRP A 131 -13.23 -10.07 5.18
C TRP A 131 -13.95 -9.31 4.05
N PRO A 132 -13.39 -9.25 2.82
CA PRO A 132 -12.14 -9.92 2.42
C PRO A 132 -10.88 -9.05 2.53
N ASN A 133 -10.98 -7.74 2.81
CA ASN A 133 -9.89 -6.81 2.47
C ASN A 133 -9.81 -5.55 3.33
N ASP A 134 -10.54 -5.48 4.41
CA ASP A 134 -10.55 -4.30 5.27
C ASP A 134 -9.92 -4.63 6.64
N LEU A 135 -9.05 -3.78 7.13
CA LEU A 135 -8.62 -3.77 8.52
C LEU A 135 -9.45 -2.70 9.26
N CYS A 136 -10.01 -3.08 10.38
CA CYS A 136 -10.83 -2.21 11.23
C CYS A 136 -10.18 -2.00 12.59
N ALA A 137 -10.40 -0.81 13.17
CA ALA A 137 -10.06 -0.45 14.53
C ALA A 137 -11.35 -0.01 15.24
N GLY A 138 -11.72 -0.69 16.33
CA GLY A 138 -13.01 -0.46 16.95
C GLY A 138 -14.17 -0.61 15.94
N ALA A 139 -15.00 0.41 15.79
CA ALA A 139 -16.14 0.43 14.86
C ALA A 139 -15.80 0.98 13.46
N GLY A 140 -14.57 1.48 13.24
CA GLY A 140 -14.16 2.17 12.02
C GLY A 140 -13.24 1.33 11.13
N LYS A 141 -13.25 1.64 9.82
CA LYS A 141 -12.25 1.11 8.90
C LYS A 141 -10.96 1.91 9.06
N LEU A 142 -9.86 1.21 9.36
CA LEU A 142 -8.52 1.77 9.48
C LEU A 142 -7.74 1.65 8.17
N ALA A 143 -7.78 0.48 7.54
CA ALA A 143 -7.07 0.26 6.29
C ALA A 143 -7.90 -0.51 5.27
N GLY A 144 -7.57 -0.30 3.99
CA GLY A 144 -8.13 -1.05 2.87
C GLY A 144 -7.04 -1.68 2.03
N ILE A 145 -7.29 -2.90 1.56
CA ILE A 145 -6.36 -3.67 0.75
C ILE A 145 -7.02 -4.00 -0.59
N LEU A 146 -6.38 -3.61 -1.68
CA LEU A 146 -6.81 -3.92 -3.03
C LEU A 146 -5.76 -4.80 -3.70
N VAL A 147 -6.07 -6.07 -3.90
CA VAL A 147 -5.19 -6.98 -4.63
C VAL A 147 -5.69 -7.16 -6.05
N GLU A 148 -4.80 -6.96 -7.00
CA GLU A 148 -5.04 -7.16 -8.43
C GLU A 148 -3.98 -8.12 -8.97
N SER A 149 -4.36 -8.94 -9.92
CA SER A 149 -3.45 -9.89 -10.57
C SER A 149 -3.62 -9.90 -12.07
N THR A 150 -2.54 -10.17 -12.79
CA THR A 150 -2.57 -10.39 -14.23
C THR A 150 -1.41 -11.28 -14.66
N TRP A 151 -1.58 -11.97 -15.80
CA TRP A 151 -0.50 -12.73 -16.42
C TRP A 151 0.32 -11.82 -17.34
N VAL A 152 1.64 -11.81 -17.14
CA VAL A 152 2.59 -11.08 -18.00
C VAL A 152 3.77 -12.00 -18.27
N ASP A 153 4.06 -12.26 -19.53
CA ASP A 153 5.19 -13.09 -19.99
C ASP A 153 5.28 -14.47 -19.27
N GLY A 154 4.14 -15.10 -19.02
CA GLY A 154 4.06 -16.41 -18.38
C GLY A 154 4.17 -16.41 -16.85
N ALA A 155 4.31 -15.26 -16.21
CA ALA A 155 4.32 -15.10 -14.76
C ALA A 155 3.02 -14.45 -14.26
N LEU A 156 2.47 -14.94 -13.13
CA LEU A 156 1.38 -14.26 -12.44
C LEU A 156 1.94 -13.09 -11.65
N LYS A 157 1.63 -11.88 -12.10
CA LYS A 157 1.98 -10.63 -11.41
C LYS A 157 0.88 -10.25 -10.43
N ILE A 158 1.27 -9.89 -9.23
CA ILE A 158 0.38 -9.37 -8.19
C ILE A 158 0.71 -7.93 -7.91
N ILE A 159 -0.33 -7.12 -7.68
CA ILE A 159 -0.21 -5.81 -7.02
C ILE A 159 -1.13 -5.81 -5.81
N ALA A 160 -0.58 -5.50 -4.64
CA ALA A 160 -1.34 -5.22 -3.43
C ALA A 160 -1.26 -3.72 -3.14
N GLY A 161 -2.35 -3.01 -3.36
CA GLY A 161 -2.53 -1.61 -2.96
C GLY A 161 -3.07 -1.54 -1.53
N ILE A 162 -2.45 -0.71 -0.69
CA ILE A 162 -2.78 -0.56 0.72
C ILE A 162 -2.92 0.93 1.01
N GLY A 163 -4.05 1.30 1.63
CA GLY A 163 -4.31 2.62 2.17
C GLY A 163 -4.65 2.52 3.65
N ILE A 164 -3.98 3.30 4.48
CA ILE A 164 -4.16 3.38 5.93
C ILE A 164 -4.47 4.83 6.29
#